data_6ecb9e432bf9f0a51eea78dd4a54c854
#
_entry.id   6ecb9e432bf9f0a51eea78dd4a54c854
#
_cell.length_a   1.000
_cell.length_b   1.000
_cell.length_c   1.000
_cell.angle_alpha   90.00
_cell.angle_beta   90.00
_cell.angle_gamma   90.00
#
_symmetry.space_group_name_H-M   'P 1'
#
loop_
_entity.id
_entity.type
_entity.pdbx_description
1 polymer ?
#
loop_
_entity_poly.entity_id
_entity_poly.type
_entity_poly.pdbx_seq_one_letter_code
_entity_poly.pdbx_strand_id
1 'polypeptide(L)'
;RSTIKSLVPKVLQTVGLTGKENNYPHELSGGEAQRVAIARAYVNHPQILLADEPTGNLDPTTSLGIMEVLDAINRTGTTIVMATHNEEIVNSMRKRVVELHNGKIVRDEAHGSYDSALFFPDAEVEAKSDTAHHVLAAATKAIEGSDEPSEGIARLANSVHSGRTG
;
A
#
# COMPACT_ATOMS: atom_id res chain seq x y z
N ARG A 1 7.63 -6.00 30.29
CA ARG A 1 7.85 -7.34 29.64
C ARG A 1 6.53 -8.08 29.36
N SER A 2 5.49 -7.95 30.20
CA SER A 2 4.18 -8.61 29.97
C SER A 2 3.47 -8.03 28.73
N THR A 3 3.46 -6.72 28.56
CA THR A 3 2.82 -6.02 27.41
C THR A 3 3.41 -6.45 26.08
N ILE A 4 4.75 -6.60 25.97
CA ILE A 4 5.41 -7.07 24.76
C ILE A 4 4.95 -8.49 24.42
N LYS A 5 4.92 -9.40 25.41
CA LYS A 5 4.50 -10.80 25.19
C LYS A 5 3.05 -10.93 24.71
N SER A 6 2.17 -10.00 25.07
CA SER A 6 0.78 -10.02 24.63
C SER A 6 0.54 -9.26 23.32
N LEU A 7 1.28 -8.19 23.07
CA LEU A 7 1.06 -7.29 21.92
C LEU A 7 1.74 -7.78 20.65
N VAL A 8 2.99 -8.26 20.73
CA VAL A 8 3.77 -8.66 19.56
C VAL A 8 3.08 -9.78 18.76
N PRO A 9 2.59 -10.87 19.35
CA PRO A 9 1.89 -11.90 18.56
C PRO A 9 0.65 -11.37 17.84
N LYS A 10 -0.12 -10.47 18.48
CA LYS A 10 -1.33 -9.87 17.86
C LYS A 10 -0.97 -9.01 16.65
N VAL A 11 0.06 -8.18 16.78
CA VAL A 11 0.49 -7.33 15.67
C VAL A 11 1.07 -8.16 14.52
N LEU A 12 1.87 -9.20 14.82
CA LEU A 12 2.36 -10.13 13.80
C LEU A 12 1.23 -10.89 13.11
N GLN A 13 0.19 -11.27 13.84
CA GLN A 13 -1.02 -11.87 13.25
C GLN A 13 -1.70 -10.89 12.29
N THR A 14 -1.85 -9.62 12.67
CA THR A 14 -2.46 -8.58 11.81
C THR A 14 -1.74 -8.44 10.47
N VAL A 15 -0.43 -8.57 10.46
CA VAL A 15 0.38 -8.50 9.23
C VAL A 15 0.64 -9.86 8.56
N GLY A 16 0.00 -10.94 9.03
CA GLY A 16 0.12 -12.27 8.45
C GLY A 16 1.46 -12.96 8.70
N LEU A 17 2.08 -12.71 9.84
CA LEU A 17 3.38 -13.29 10.26
C LEU A 17 3.26 -14.18 11.51
N THR A 18 2.13 -14.81 11.72
CA THR A 18 1.94 -15.78 12.82
C THR A 18 3.00 -16.89 12.74
N GLY A 19 3.66 -17.16 13.87
CA GLY A 19 4.70 -18.18 13.95
C GLY A 19 6.10 -17.71 13.52
N LYS A 20 6.27 -16.44 13.20
CA LYS A 20 7.57 -15.84 12.85
C LYS A 20 8.21 -15.03 13.99
N GLU A 21 7.66 -15.13 15.22
CA GLU A 21 8.07 -14.34 16.39
C GLU A 21 9.54 -14.53 16.75
N ASN A 22 10.09 -15.69 16.44
CA ASN A 22 11.46 -16.07 16.79
C ASN A 22 12.43 -16.04 15.60
N ASN A 23 11.97 -15.63 14.41
CA ASN A 23 12.83 -15.53 13.23
C ASN A 23 13.71 -14.28 13.28
N TYR A 24 14.94 -14.43 12.84
CA TYR A 24 15.85 -13.30 12.64
C TYR A 24 15.59 -12.60 11.31
N PRO A 25 15.95 -11.30 11.17
CA PRO A 25 15.72 -10.55 9.93
C PRO A 25 16.27 -11.21 8.67
N HIS A 26 17.42 -11.88 8.75
CA HIS A 26 18.04 -12.55 7.60
C HIS A 26 17.36 -13.86 7.18
N GLU A 27 16.44 -14.36 7.99
CA GLU A 27 15.63 -15.55 7.71
C GLU A 27 14.29 -15.21 7.03
N LEU A 28 13.99 -13.91 6.86
CA LEU A 28 12.75 -13.43 6.29
C LEU A 28 12.90 -13.18 4.78
N SER A 29 11.86 -13.51 4.02
CA SER A 29 11.73 -13.07 2.63
C SER A 29 11.56 -11.55 2.55
N GLY A 30 11.72 -10.95 1.36
CA GLY A 30 11.50 -9.52 1.17
C GLY A 30 10.10 -9.07 1.57
N GLY A 31 9.08 -9.84 1.22
CA GLY A 31 7.69 -9.57 1.60
C GLY A 31 7.45 -9.72 3.10
N GLU A 32 8.05 -10.72 3.75
CA GLU A 32 7.99 -10.89 5.21
C GLU A 32 8.69 -9.74 5.94
N ALA A 33 9.87 -9.32 5.47
CA ALA A 33 10.58 -8.16 6.01
C ALA A 33 9.74 -6.87 5.89
N GLN A 34 9.06 -6.68 4.76
CA GLN A 34 8.15 -5.54 4.57
C GLN A 34 6.95 -5.59 5.53
N ARG A 35 6.38 -6.77 5.76
CA ARG A 35 5.31 -6.96 6.76
C ARG A 35 5.79 -6.66 8.19
N VAL A 36 7.02 -7.00 8.55
CA VAL A 36 7.64 -6.61 9.82
C VAL A 36 7.77 -5.09 9.93
N ALA A 37 8.18 -4.41 8.85
CA ALA A 37 8.26 -2.95 8.83
C ALA A 37 6.89 -2.30 9.07
N ILE A 38 5.83 -2.83 8.43
CA ILE A 38 4.44 -2.40 8.67
C ILE A 38 4.02 -2.69 10.12
N ALA A 39 4.28 -3.88 10.65
CA ALA A 39 3.99 -4.23 12.04
C ALA A 39 4.63 -3.27 13.02
N ARG A 40 5.88 -2.91 12.79
CA ARG A 40 6.62 -1.95 13.61
C ARG A 40 6.02 -0.55 13.59
N ALA A 41 5.54 -0.10 12.44
CA ALA A 41 4.86 1.18 12.29
C ALA A 41 3.46 1.16 12.95
N TYR A 42 2.77 0.02 12.91
CA TYR A 42 1.39 -0.13 13.38
C TYR A 42 1.26 -0.48 14.87
N VAL A 43 2.30 -0.98 15.53
CA VAL A 43 2.24 -1.51 16.90
C VAL A 43 1.63 -0.56 17.94
N ASN A 44 1.76 0.74 17.74
CA ASN A 44 1.19 1.77 18.62
C ASN A 44 -0.20 2.26 18.17
N HIS A 45 -0.83 1.56 17.23
CA HIS A 45 -2.13 1.92 16.67
C HIS A 45 -2.23 3.40 16.27
N PRO A 46 -1.36 3.89 15.37
CA PRO A 46 -1.35 5.28 14.98
C PRO A 46 -2.63 5.65 14.22
N GLN A 47 -3.03 6.92 14.28
CA GLN A 47 -4.16 7.43 13.49
C GLN A 47 -3.79 7.57 12.00
N ILE A 48 -2.51 7.82 11.71
CA ILE A 48 -1.99 7.98 10.35
C ILE A 48 -0.74 7.10 10.21
N LEU A 49 -0.67 6.35 9.12
CA LEU A 49 0.48 5.55 8.72
C LEU A 49 0.97 6.02 7.35
N LEU A 50 2.25 6.36 7.27
CA LEU A 50 2.91 6.77 6.03
C LEU A 50 3.62 5.57 5.43
N ALA A 51 3.36 5.28 4.17
CA ALA A 51 3.96 4.18 3.41
C ALA A 51 4.61 4.72 2.13
N ASP A 52 5.93 4.68 2.08
CA ASP A 52 6.72 5.11 0.93
C ASP A 52 7.14 3.87 0.12
N GLU A 53 6.61 3.75 -1.11
CA GLU A 53 6.82 2.61 -2.02
C GLU A 53 6.70 1.24 -1.32
N PRO A 54 5.59 0.95 -0.63
CA PRO A 54 5.48 -0.23 0.25
C PRO A 54 5.56 -1.56 -0.51
N THR A 55 5.39 -1.55 -1.83
CA THR A 55 5.47 -2.72 -2.71
C THR A 55 6.70 -2.70 -3.62
N GLY A 56 7.60 -1.73 -3.43
CA GLY A 56 8.81 -1.58 -4.25
C GLY A 56 9.67 -2.84 -4.23
N ASN A 57 10.14 -3.27 -5.42
CA ASN A 57 11.00 -4.45 -5.61
C ASN A 57 10.35 -5.81 -5.22
N LEU A 58 9.03 -5.88 -5.09
CA LEU A 58 8.30 -7.11 -4.82
C LEU A 58 7.57 -7.59 -6.08
N ASP A 59 7.41 -8.91 -6.20
CA ASP A 59 6.60 -9.51 -7.26
C ASP A 59 5.10 -9.17 -7.08
N PRO A 60 4.27 -9.28 -8.12
CA PRO A 60 2.87 -8.89 -8.07
C PRO A 60 2.06 -9.61 -6.97
N THR A 61 2.28 -10.90 -6.77
CA THR A 61 1.59 -11.68 -5.73
C THR A 61 1.95 -11.22 -4.33
N THR A 62 3.23 -10.97 -4.07
CA THR A 62 3.72 -10.45 -2.79
C THR A 62 3.23 -9.03 -2.55
N SER A 63 3.21 -8.19 -3.60
CA SER A 63 2.67 -6.83 -3.56
C SER A 63 1.19 -6.81 -3.19
N LEU A 64 0.39 -7.71 -3.78
CA LEU A 64 -1.01 -7.88 -3.40
C LEU A 64 -1.15 -8.16 -1.91
N GLY A 65 -0.37 -9.09 -1.38
CA GLY A 65 -0.39 -9.41 0.06
C GLY A 65 0.01 -8.25 0.97
N ILE A 66 0.88 -7.34 0.53
CA ILE A 66 1.19 -6.09 1.26
C ILE A 66 -0.01 -5.14 1.22
N MET A 67 -0.66 -5.00 0.06
CA MET A 67 -1.85 -4.15 -0.07
C MET A 67 -3.02 -4.67 0.77
N GLU A 68 -3.21 -5.98 0.87
CA GLU A 68 -4.21 -6.61 1.76
C GLU A 68 -3.97 -6.24 3.23
N VAL A 69 -2.72 -6.26 3.69
CA VAL A 69 -2.36 -5.85 5.05
C VAL A 69 -2.67 -4.37 5.29
N LEU A 70 -2.28 -3.50 4.36
CA LEU A 70 -2.55 -2.05 4.46
C LEU A 70 -4.07 -1.77 4.44
N ASP A 71 -4.83 -2.45 3.59
CA ASP A 71 -6.29 -2.33 3.55
C ASP A 71 -6.93 -2.79 4.87
N ALA A 72 -6.49 -3.92 5.44
CA ALA A 72 -6.96 -4.40 6.73
C ALA A 72 -6.69 -3.39 7.85
N ILE A 73 -5.49 -2.80 7.89
CA ILE A 73 -5.14 -1.74 8.85
C ILE A 73 -6.01 -0.50 8.63
N ASN A 74 -6.25 -0.10 7.38
CA ASN A 74 -7.11 1.04 7.07
C ASN A 74 -8.54 0.82 7.58
N ARG A 75 -9.09 -0.39 7.43
CA ARG A 75 -10.43 -0.74 7.93
C ARG A 75 -10.56 -0.66 9.45
N THR A 76 -9.47 -0.74 10.21
CA THR A 76 -9.49 -0.51 11.67
C THR A 76 -9.59 0.97 12.05
N GLY A 77 -9.61 1.88 11.07
CA GLY A 77 -9.72 3.33 11.29
C GLY A 77 -8.40 4.10 11.17
N THR A 78 -7.28 3.42 10.86
CA THR A 78 -6.00 4.09 10.56
C THR A 78 -6.04 4.68 9.17
N THR A 79 -5.73 5.96 9.03
CA THR A 79 -5.55 6.60 7.72
C THR A 79 -4.21 6.18 7.12
N ILE A 80 -4.22 5.64 5.90
CA ILE A 80 -3.00 5.29 5.16
C ILE A 80 -2.71 6.40 4.14
N VAL A 81 -1.51 6.95 4.18
CA VAL A 81 -0.99 7.84 3.15
C VAL A 81 0.16 7.10 2.47
N MET A 82 -0.03 6.76 1.20
CA MET A 82 0.93 5.96 0.44
C MET A 82 1.51 6.78 -0.71
N ALA A 83 2.83 6.85 -0.79
CA ALA A 83 3.53 7.32 -1.98
C ALA A 83 3.89 6.11 -2.85
N THR A 84 3.51 6.15 -4.12
CA THR A 84 3.83 5.09 -5.07
C THR A 84 3.79 5.61 -6.52
N HIS A 85 4.58 4.99 -7.39
CA HIS A 85 4.52 5.16 -8.83
C HIS A 85 3.91 3.94 -9.54
N ASN A 86 3.35 2.99 -8.79
CA ASN A 86 2.73 1.80 -9.35
C ASN A 86 1.31 2.10 -9.82
N GLU A 87 1.15 2.23 -11.15
CA GLU A 87 -0.12 2.53 -11.82
C GLU A 87 -1.21 1.50 -11.52
N GLU A 88 -0.85 0.22 -11.50
CA GLU A 88 -1.79 -0.87 -11.27
C GLU A 88 -2.43 -0.79 -9.89
N ILE A 89 -1.62 -0.49 -8.85
CA ILE A 89 -2.11 -0.28 -7.49
C ILE A 89 -3.05 0.91 -7.42
N VAL A 90 -2.64 2.07 -7.97
CA VAL A 90 -3.46 3.29 -7.95
C VAL A 90 -4.79 3.05 -8.66
N ASN A 91 -4.75 2.46 -9.86
CA ASN A 91 -5.93 2.21 -10.69
C ASN A 91 -6.88 1.17 -10.08
N SER A 92 -6.34 0.14 -9.43
CA SER A 92 -7.13 -0.91 -8.79
C SER A 92 -7.79 -0.43 -7.50
N MET A 93 -7.06 0.29 -6.66
CA MET A 93 -7.56 0.72 -5.35
C MET A 93 -8.61 1.82 -5.45
N ARG A 94 -8.54 2.71 -6.43
CA ARG A 94 -9.48 3.81 -6.66
C ARG A 94 -9.77 4.64 -5.41
N LYS A 95 -8.72 4.93 -4.67
CA LYS A 95 -8.77 5.80 -3.49
C LYS A 95 -8.52 7.26 -3.91
N ARG A 96 -8.47 8.18 -2.96
CA ARG A 96 -8.07 9.56 -3.22
C ARG A 96 -6.64 9.58 -3.75
N VAL A 97 -6.43 10.24 -4.87
CA VAL A 97 -5.12 10.42 -5.51
C VAL A 97 -4.77 11.89 -5.50
N VAL A 98 -3.60 12.19 -4.93
CA VAL A 98 -2.98 13.51 -4.98
C VAL A 98 -1.72 13.39 -5.83
N GLU A 99 -1.73 14.02 -7.00
CA GLU A 99 -0.58 13.99 -7.92
C GLU A 99 0.28 15.23 -7.71
N LEU A 100 1.59 14.98 -7.57
CA LEU A 100 2.60 16.03 -7.43
C LEU A 100 3.47 16.08 -8.68
N HIS A 101 3.66 17.29 -9.20
CA HIS A 101 4.61 17.58 -10.27
C HIS A 101 5.46 18.78 -9.90
N ASN A 102 6.79 18.62 -9.92
CA ASN A 102 7.75 19.67 -9.54
C ASN A 102 7.42 20.36 -8.18
N GLY A 103 7.04 19.56 -7.17
CA GLY A 103 6.73 20.04 -5.83
C GLY A 103 5.37 20.75 -5.69
N LYS A 104 4.53 20.74 -6.73
CA LYS A 104 3.18 21.33 -6.72
C LYS A 104 2.14 20.26 -6.88
N ILE A 105 1.00 20.43 -6.19
CA ILE A 105 -0.18 19.59 -6.41
C ILE A 105 -0.80 20.02 -7.73
N VAL A 106 -0.90 19.08 -8.67
CA VAL A 106 -1.49 19.29 -9.99
C VAL A 106 -2.84 18.61 -10.13
N ARG A 107 -3.13 17.62 -9.27
CA ARG A 107 -4.41 16.92 -9.24
C ARG A 107 -4.72 16.44 -7.82
N ASP A 108 -6.00 16.48 -7.44
CA ASP A 108 -6.52 15.91 -6.19
C ASP A 108 -7.93 15.38 -6.45
N GLU A 109 -8.07 14.06 -6.54
CA GLU A 109 -9.31 13.38 -6.88
C GLU A 109 -9.66 12.32 -5.84
N ALA A 110 -10.93 12.32 -5.39
CA ALA A 110 -11.40 11.38 -4.36
C ALA A 110 -11.35 9.91 -4.82
N HIS A 111 -11.52 9.65 -6.11
CA HIS A 111 -11.45 8.33 -6.75
C HIS A 111 -10.62 8.41 -8.03
N GLY A 112 -9.34 8.77 -7.85
CA GLY A 112 -8.45 9.02 -8.96
C GLY A 112 -7.92 7.74 -9.62
N SER A 113 -7.40 7.91 -10.82
CA SER A 113 -6.62 6.92 -11.56
C SER A 113 -5.22 7.46 -11.83
N TYR A 114 -4.29 6.59 -12.18
CA TYR A 114 -2.97 6.98 -12.67
C TYR A 114 -3.10 7.30 -14.16
N ASP A 115 -3.30 8.56 -14.47
CA ASP A 115 -3.38 9.04 -15.87
C ASP A 115 -2.98 10.52 -15.93
N SER A 116 -1.68 10.76 -15.81
CA SER A 116 -1.12 12.11 -15.93
C SER A 116 -1.18 12.67 -17.35
N ALA A 117 -1.24 11.80 -18.37
CA ALA A 117 -1.28 12.23 -19.78
C ALA A 117 -2.53 13.03 -20.12
N LEU A 118 -3.65 12.79 -19.42
CA LEU A 118 -4.90 13.56 -19.63
C LEU A 118 -4.76 15.03 -19.20
N PHE A 119 -3.87 15.31 -18.23
CA PHE A 119 -3.71 16.66 -17.67
C PHE A 119 -2.49 17.39 -18.23
N PHE A 120 -1.50 16.63 -18.71
CA PHE A 120 -0.23 17.15 -19.23
C PHE A 120 0.18 16.40 -20.50
N PRO A 121 -0.48 16.66 -21.64
CA PRO A 121 -0.15 16.00 -22.91
C PRO A 121 1.32 16.22 -23.33
N ASP A 122 1.93 17.31 -22.91
CA ASP A 122 3.35 17.63 -23.20
C ASP A 122 4.34 16.97 -22.21
N ALA A 123 3.87 16.41 -21.10
CA ALA A 123 4.73 15.78 -20.10
C ALA A 123 5.28 14.41 -20.55
N GLU A 124 4.67 13.77 -21.57
CA GLU A 124 5.21 12.52 -22.15
C GLU A 124 6.59 12.70 -22.79
N VAL A 125 6.94 13.91 -23.19
CA VAL A 125 8.24 14.21 -23.80
C VAL A 125 9.31 14.35 -22.73
N GLU A 126 8.97 14.84 -21.54
CA GLU A 126 9.90 15.01 -20.41
C GLU A 126 9.99 13.76 -19.51
N ALA A 127 8.94 12.92 -19.45
CA ALA A 127 8.92 11.69 -18.64
C ALA A 127 9.87 10.59 -19.14
N LYS A 128 10.47 10.75 -20.33
CA LYS A 128 11.56 9.89 -20.82
C LYS A 128 12.91 10.22 -20.22
N SER A 129 13.01 11.28 -19.41
CA SER A 129 14.20 11.62 -18.64
C SER A 129 13.89 11.60 -17.14
N ASP A 130 14.19 10.50 -16.49
CA ASP A 130 14.53 10.26 -15.07
C ASP A 130 13.83 11.08 -13.96
N THR A 131 12.59 11.54 -14.12
CA THR A 131 11.89 12.19 -13.02
C THR A 131 10.66 11.36 -12.66
N ALA A 132 10.80 10.56 -11.62
CA ALA A 132 9.71 9.77 -11.05
C ALA A 132 8.52 10.67 -10.72
N HIS A 133 7.40 10.46 -11.39
CA HIS A 133 6.11 11.02 -10.99
C HIS A 133 5.68 10.31 -9.71
N HIS A 134 5.75 10.98 -8.57
CA HIS A 134 5.23 10.46 -7.31
C HIS A 134 3.73 10.73 -7.23
N VAL A 135 2.95 9.67 -7.23
CA VAL A 135 1.51 9.71 -6.93
C VAL A 135 1.32 9.38 -5.46
N LEU A 136 0.70 10.29 -4.74
CA LEU A 136 0.35 10.09 -3.34
C LEU A 136 -1.09 9.60 -3.24
N ALA A 137 -1.29 8.36 -2.82
CA ALA A 137 -2.60 7.80 -2.56
C ALA A 137 -2.93 7.88 -1.07
N ALA A 138 -3.99 8.61 -0.73
CA ALA A 138 -4.50 8.70 0.63
C ALA A 138 -5.77 7.84 0.76
N ALA A 139 -5.73 6.84 1.63
CA ALA A 139 -6.90 6.04 1.94
C ALA A 139 -7.83 6.79 2.89
N THR A 140 -9.09 6.91 2.51
CA THR A 140 -10.12 7.51 3.36
C THR A 140 -10.43 6.54 4.53
N LYS A 141 -10.71 7.10 5.69
CA LYS A 141 -11.11 6.36 6.90
C LYS A 141 -12.18 5.31 6.56
N ALA A 142 -11.91 4.05 6.84
CA ALA A 142 -12.86 2.98 6.60
C ALA A 142 -14.10 3.13 7.51
N ILE A 143 -15.27 2.93 6.93
CA ILE A 143 -16.52 2.77 7.66
C ILE A 143 -16.50 1.41 8.34
N GLU A 144 -16.97 1.35 9.57
CA GLU A 144 -16.97 0.17 10.44
C GLU A 144 -17.50 -1.12 9.78
N GLY A 145 -16.76 -2.19 9.98
CA GLY A 145 -17.35 -3.51 10.21
C GLY A 145 -17.71 -4.36 9.01
N SER A 146 -16.79 -4.63 8.07
CA SER A 146 -16.90 -5.86 7.26
C SER A 146 -15.56 -6.60 7.25
N ASP A 147 -15.59 -7.92 7.50
CA ASP A 147 -14.41 -8.79 7.40
C ASP A 147 -13.97 -9.04 5.95
N GLU A 148 -14.71 -8.55 4.97
CA GLU A 148 -14.40 -8.72 3.55
C GLU A 148 -13.40 -7.67 3.07
N PRO A 149 -12.46 -8.06 2.18
CA PRO A 149 -11.53 -7.14 1.52
C PRO A 149 -12.29 -6.03 0.78
N SER A 150 -11.70 -4.84 0.70
CA SER A 150 -12.28 -3.75 -0.08
C SER A 150 -12.37 -4.13 -1.57
N GLU A 151 -13.28 -3.48 -2.30
CA GLU A 151 -13.41 -3.68 -3.76
C GLU A 151 -12.08 -3.41 -4.49
N GLY A 152 -11.25 -2.51 -3.98
CA GLY A 152 -9.93 -2.22 -4.54
C GLY A 152 -9.00 -3.42 -4.48
N ILE A 153 -8.99 -4.14 -3.35
CA ILE A 153 -8.22 -5.37 -3.20
C ILE A 153 -8.74 -6.46 -4.13
N ALA A 154 -10.06 -6.61 -4.26
CA ALA A 154 -10.65 -7.59 -5.19
C ALA A 154 -10.24 -7.31 -6.65
N ARG A 155 -10.24 -6.04 -7.08
CA ARG A 155 -9.77 -5.64 -8.43
C ARG A 155 -8.27 -5.94 -8.61
N LEU A 156 -7.44 -5.60 -7.62
CA LEU A 156 -6.01 -5.87 -7.68
C LEU A 156 -5.71 -7.37 -7.73
N ALA A 157 -6.42 -8.19 -6.95
CA ALA A 157 -6.29 -9.64 -6.98
C ALA A 157 -6.64 -10.22 -8.36
N ASN A 158 -7.71 -9.74 -8.99
CA ASN A 158 -8.10 -10.15 -10.33
C ASN A 158 -7.04 -9.79 -11.39
N SER A 159 -6.43 -8.61 -11.29
CA SER A 159 -5.36 -8.18 -12.18
C SER A 159 -4.14 -9.10 -12.06
N VAL A 160 -3.69 -9.40 -10.85
CA VAL A 160 -2.56 -10.31 -10.59
C VAL A 160 -2.81 -11.73 -11.13
N HIS A 161 -4.05 -12.24 -11.05
CA HIS A 161 -4.39 -13.57 -11.55
C HIS A 161 -4.55 -13.61 -13.09
N SER A 162 -5.07 -12.56 -13.70
CA SER A 162 -5.23 -12.49 -15.17
C SER A 162 -3.91 -12.37 -15.92
N GLY A 163 -2.90 -11.74 -15.34
CA GLY A 163 -1.56 -11.63 -15.92
C GLY A 163 -0.76 -12.96 -15.99
N ARG A 164 -1.27 -14.04 -15.41
CA ARG A 164 -0.63 -15.38 -15.43
C ARG A 164 -1.03 -16.28 -16.59
N THR A 165 -1.97 -15.85 -17.44
CA THR A 165 -2.51 -16.65 -18.57
C THR A 165 -2.07 -16.14 -19.94
N GLY A 166 -1.00 -15.35 -20.00
CA GLY A 166 -0.36 -14.88 -21.23
C GLY A 166 1.00 -15.47 -21.46
#